data_5d7030ce36e08d774b04b41bd2cdb2f4
#
_entry.id   5d7030ce36e08d774b04b41bd2cdb2f4
#
_cell.length_a   1.000
_cell.length_b   1.000
_cell.length_c   1.000
_cell.angle_alpha   90.00
_cell.angle_beta   90.00
_cell.angle_gamma   90.00
#
_symmetry.space_group_name_H-M   'P 1'
#
loop_
_entity.id
_entity.type
_entity.pdbx_description
1 polymer ?
#
loop_
_entity_poly.entity_id
_entity_poly.type
_entity_poly.pdbx_seq_one_letter_code
_entity_poly.pdbx_strand_id
1 'polypeptide(L)'
;MIRAGKLRPLAVMAEQSLEIADFGVIDPITKWLPDLEPTPSYFGIFIPRGVPDQVVNTMNKLWREEIVGNEKIKAYGKDRGAIFAPYWGLEGLVRSFPVVQFYAWLYYGMGKAEESPYDLGIAEP
;
A
#
# COMPACT_ATOMS: atom_id res chain seq x y z
N MET A 1 7.43 -3.40 -19.38
CA MET A 1 6.38 -3.90 -20.27
C MET A 1 5.50 -2.76 -20.77
N ILE A 2 4.99 -1.88 -19.91
CA ILE A 2 4.20 -0.69 -20.31
C ILE A 2 5.01 0.25 -21.20
N ARG A 3 6.20 0.70 -20.77
CA ARG A 3 7.13 1.54 -21.56
C ARG A 3 7.50 0.92 -22.93
N ALA A 4 7.49 -0.39 -23.03
CA ALA A 4 7.78 -1.12 -24.28
C ALA A 4 6.53 -1.34 -25.17
N GLY A 5 5.39 -0.76 -24.82
CA GLY A 5 4.14 -0.88 -25.58
C GLY A 5 3.51 -2.27 -25.58
N LYS A 6 4.03 -3.21 -24.77
CA LYS A 6 3.52 -4.59 -24.70
C LYS A 6 2.27 -4.74 -23.84
N LEU A 7 2.04 -3.80 -22.92
CA LEU A 7 0.86 -3.74 -22.04
C LEU A 7 0.31 -2.32 -22.06
N ARG A 8 -1.01 -2.23 -22.14
CA ARG A 8 -1.77 -0.98 -21.99
C ARG A 8 -2.42 -1.00 -20.62
N PRO A 9 -2.03 -0.13 -19.67
CA PRO A 9 -2.74 0.01 -18.42
C PRO A 9 -4.10 0.65 -18.68
N LEU A 10 -5.12 0.24 -17.93
CA LEU A 10 -6.48 0.76 -18.05
C LEU A 10 -6.76 1.75 -16.93
N ALA A 11 -6.40 1.40 -15.70
CA ALA A 11 -6.60 2.20 -14.50
C ALA A 11 -5.58 1.82 -13.44
N VAL A 12 -5.38 2.68 -12.44
CA VAL A 12 -4.61 2.38 -11.24
C VAL A 12 -5.58 2.15 -10.06
N MET A 13 -5.29 1.14 -9.25
CA MET A 13 -6.02 0.82 -8.02
C MET A 13 -5.54 1.73 -6.89
N ALA A 14 -5.84 3.03 -7.01
CA ALA A 14 -5.49 4.06 -6.04
C ALA A 14 -6.51 5.20 -6.12
N GLU A 15 -6.49 6.10 -5.15
CA GLU A 15 -7.35 7.30 -5.11
C GLU A 15 -6.87 8.39 -6.07
N GLN A 16 -5.59 8.36 -6.45
CA GLN A 16 -4.96 9.37 -7.30
C GLN A 16 -4.34 8.75 -8.55
N SER A 17 -4.20 9.57 -9.58
CA SER A 17 -3.55 9.18 -10.83
C SER A 17 -2.08 8.81 -10.62
N LEU A 18 -1.60 7.89 -11.44
CA LEU A 18 -0.21 7.45 -11.47
C LEU A 18 0.47 7.95 -12.75
N GLU A 19 1.56 8.71 -12.59
CA GLU A 19 2.40 9.10 -13.71
C GLU A 19 3.52 8.07 -13.91
N ILE A 20 3.59 7.49 -15.11
CA ILE A 20 4.69 6.61 -15.52
C ILE A 20 5.56 7.33 -16.53
N ALA A 21 6.86 7.42 -16.27
CA ALA A 21 7.83 8.01 -17.18
C ALA A 21 7.77 7.32 -18.56
N ASP A 22 7.84 8.11 -19.61
CA ASP A 22 7.78 7.68 -21.04
C ASP A 22 6.46 7.01 -21.46
N PHE A 23 5.42 7.04 -20.62
CA PHE A 23 4.10 6.52 -20.96
C PHE A 23 2.99 7.57 -20.79
N GLY A 24 3.02 8.32 -19.69
CA GLY A 24 2.00 9.31 -19.35
C GLY A 24 1.24 9.00 -18.06
N VAL A 25 0.05 9.58 -17.93
CA VAL A 25 -0.79 9.49 -16.74
C VAL A 25 -1.81 8.35 -16.89
N ILE A 26 -1.95 7.55 -15.83
CA ILE A 26 -2.98 6.53 -15.70
C ILE A 26 -3.97 7.03 -14.65
N ASP A 27 -5.23 7.12 -15.03
CA ASP A 27 -6.30 7.59 -14.15
C ASP A 27 -6.63 6.54 -13.06
N PRO A 28 -7.14 6.98 -11.90
CA PRO A 28 -7.61 6.08 -10.86
C PRO A 28 -8.85 5.32 -11.31
N ILE A 29 -9.03 4.09 -10.80
CA ILE A 29 -10.19 3.23 -11.14
C ILE A 29 -11.51 3.90 -10.76
N THR A 30 -11.53 4.73 -9.72
CA THR A 30 -12.70 5.48 -9.24
C THR A 30 -13.29 6.46 -10.26
N LYS A 31 -12.52 6.82 -11.31
CA LYS A 31 -13.02 7.62 -12.42
C LYS A 31 -14.15 6.92 -13.19
N TRP A 32 -14.11 5.59 -13.27
CA TRP A 32 -15.10 4.76 -14.00
C TRP A 32 -16.03 3.99 -13.05
N LEU A 33 -15.52 3.68 -11.86
CA LEU A 33 -16.24 2.96 -10.81
C LEU A 33 -16.15 3.78 -9.52
N PRO A 34 -16.97 4.85 -9.39
CA PRO A 34 -16.87 5.79 -8.26
C PRO A 34 -17.17 5.15 -6.90
N ASP A 35 -17.99 4.09 -6.89
CA ASP A 35 -18.35 3.38 -5.67
C ASP A 35 -17.36 2.28 -5.28
N LEU A 36 -16.32 2.06 -6.12
CA LEU A 36 -15.27 1.11 -5.80
C LEU A 36 -14.27 1.74 -4.83
N GLU A 37 -14.11 1.14 -3.67
CA GLU A 37 -13.05 1.49 -2.74
C GLU A 37 -11.72 0.86 -3.20
N PRO A 38 -10.73 1.68 -3.63
CA PRO A 38 -9.46 1.14 -4.10
C PRO A 38 -8.69 0.50 -2.94
N THR A 39 -8.14 -0.69 -3.18
CA THR A 39 -7.25 -1.38 -2.23
C THR A 39 -5.81 -1.34 -2.74
N PRO A 40 -5.08 -0.23 -2.55
CA PRO A 40 -3.71 -0.12 -3.03
C PRO A 40 -2.77 -1.06 -2.27
N SER A 41 -1.79 -1.62 -2.97
CA SER A 41 -0.73 -2.39 -2.31
C SER A 41 0.28 -1.45 -1.68
N TYR A 42 0.56 -1.64 -0.39
CA TYR A 42 1.54 -0.87 0.35
C TYR A 42 2.86 -1.63 0.47
N PHE A 43 3.96 -0.91 0.27
CA PHE A 43 5.30 -1.37 0.62
C PHE A 43 5.69 -0.74 1.95
N GLY A 44 6.12 -1.54 2.91
CA GLY A 44 6.43 -1.02 4.23
C GLY A 44 7.18 -1.99 5.13
N ILE A 45 7.47 -1.52 6.33
CA ILE A 45 8.05 -2.32 7.40
C ILE A 45 6.98 -2.53 8.45
N PHE A 46 6.67 -3.78 8.75
CA PHE A 46 5.76 -4.17 9.82
C PHE A 46 6.57 -4.53 11.06
N ILE A 47 6.16 -4.00 12.18
CA ILE A 47 6.78 -4.26 13.49
C ILE A 47 5.86 -5.22 14.26
N PRO A 48 6.37 -6.35 14.78
CA PRO A 48 5.57 -7.28 15.57
C PRO A 48 4.94 -6.62 16.81
N ARG A 49 3.82 -7.15 17.25
CA ARG A 49 3.21 -6.72 18.52
C ARG A 49 4.13 -7.06 19.69
N GLY A 50 4.14 -6.22 20.73
CA GLY A 50 4.92 -6.45 21.94
C GLY A 50 6.39 -5.97 21.85
N VAL A 51 6.79 -5.38 20.74
CA VAL A 51 8.09 -4.68 20.64
C VAL A 51 8.06 -3.45 21.56
N PRO A 52 9.14 -3.16 22.32
CA PRO A 52 9.20 -2.00 23.20
C PRO A 52 8.92 -0.68 22.47
N ASP A 53 8.16 0.21 23.12
CA ASP A 53 7.77 1.51 22.54
C ASP A 53 8.97 2.33 22.07
N GLN A 54 10.12 2.22 22.73
CA GLN A 54 11.34 2.90 22.32
C GLN A 54 11.77 2.49 20.90
N VAL A 55 11.63 1.23 20.54
CA VAL A 55 11.98 0.72 19.19
C VAL A 55 10.96 1.27 18.17
N VAL A 56 9.67 1.19 18.49
CA VAL A 56 8.60 1.73 17.64
C VAL A 56 8.80 3.23 17.38
N ASN A 57 9.08 4.00 18.45
CA ASN A 57 9.32 5.43 18.35
C ASN A 57 10.58 5.75 17.53
N THR A 58 11.64 4.96 17.67
CA THR A 58 12.87 5.11 16.89
C THR A 58 12.59 4.85 15.40
N MET A 59 11.87 3.79 15.07
CA MET A 59 11.50 3.48 13.69
C MET A 59 10.61 4.56 13.08
N ASN A 60 9.61 5.05 13.81
CA ASN A 60 8.76 6.14 13.36
C ASN A 60 9.56 7.44 13.12
N LYS A 61 10.53 7.74 13.99
CA LYS A 61 11.42 8.88 13.83
C LYS A 61 12.27 8.76 12.57
N LEU A 62 12.94 7.63 12.38
CA LEU A 62 13.75 7.36 11.20
C LEU A 62 12.92 7.44 9.92
N TRP A 63 11.71 6.89 9.93
CA TRP A 63 10.81 6.97 8.79
C TRP A 63 10.48 8.40 8.41
N ARG A 64 10.09 9.20 9.39
CA ARG A 64 9.76 10.62 9.20
C ARG A 64 10.96 11.47 8.74
N GLU A 65 12.12 11.25 9.34
CA GLU A 65 13.29 12.09 9.10
C GLU A 65 14.09 11.68 7.87
N GLU A 66 14.18 10.37 7.61
CA GLU A 66 15.05 9.83 6.56
C GLU A 66 14.30 9.36 5.31
N ILE A 67 13.06 8.85 5.45
CA ILE A 67 12.32 8.26 4.34
C ILE A 67 11.44 9.30 3.65
N VAL A 68 10.69 10.09 4.40
CA VAL A 68 9.70 11.04 3.84
C VAL A 68 10.35 12.04 2.88
N GLY A 69 11.53 12.55 3.21
CA GLY A 69 12.28 13.51 2.38
C GLY A 69 13.30 12.87 1.43
N ASN A 70 13.32 11.53 1.29
CA ASN A 70 14.39 10.85 0.56
C ASN A 70 14.14 10.83 -0.95
N GLU A 71 14.82 11.72 -1.68
CA GLU A 71 14.67 11.83 -3.13
C GLU A 71 15.12 10.56 -3.89
N LYS A 72 16.05 9.77 -3.35
CA LYS A 72 16.46 8.50 -3.97
C LYS A 72 15.36 7.46 -3.90
N ILE A 73 14.68 7.34 -2.75
CA ILE A 73 13.55 6.42 -2.58
C ILE A 73 12.36 6.88 -3.42
N LYS A 74 12.09 8.17 -3.46
CA LYS A 74 11.06 8.77 -4.29
C LYS A 74 11.31 8.49 -5.78
N ALA A 75 12.53 8.73 -6.26
CA ALA A 75 12.91 8.43 -7.64
C ALA A 75 12.81 6.93 -7.97
N TYR A 76 13.25 6.08 -7.05
CA TYR A 76 13.13 4.62 -7.18
C TYR A 76 11.66 4.18 -7.29
N GLY A 77 10.78 4.74 -6.44
CA GLY A 77 9.33 4.47 -6.51
C GLY A 77 8.75 4.92 -7.86
N LYS A 78 9.03 6.15 -8.28
CA LYS A 78 8.58 6.71 -9.56
C LYS A 78 9.02 5.85 -10.76
N ASP A 79 10.27 5.40 -10.77
CA ASP A 79 10.79 4.53 -11.84
C ASP A 79 10.06 3.18 -11.93
N ARG A 80 9.56 2.69 -10.81
CA ARG A 80 8.80 1.43 -10.73
C ARG A 80 7.29 1.60 -10.85
N GLY A 81 6.82 2.81 -11.07
CA GLY A 81 5.39 3.10 -11.18
C GLY A 81 4.67 3.02 -9.83
N ALA A 82 5.34 3.38 -8.75
CA ALA A 82 4.74 3.47 -7.43
C ALA A 82 4.46 4.94 -7.05
N ILE A 83 3.37 5.15 -6.33
CA ILE A 83 3.05 6.44 -5.72
C ILE A 83 3.89 6.57 -4.46
N PHE A 84 4.70 7.62 -4.36
CA PHE A 84 5.48 7.91 -3.17
C PHE A 84 4.64 8.74 -2.19
N ALA A 85 3.99 8.05 -1.27
CA ALA A 85 3.18 8.63 -0.20
C ALA A 85 3.52 7.92 1.12
N PRO A 86 4.65 8.28 1.77
CA PRO A 86 5.10 7.59 2.97
C PRO A 86 4.23 7.96 4.18
N TYR A 87 3.69 6.95 4.83
CA TYR A 87 2.94 7.05 6.09
C TYR A 87 3.71 6.34 7.21
N TRP A 88 3.47 6.70 8.45
CA TRP A 88 4.09 6.06 9.63
C TRP A 88 3.14 6.02 10.81
N GLY A 89 3.46 5.21 11.81
CA GLY A 89 2.70 5.09 13.05
C GLY A 89 1.24 4.73 12.82
N LEU A 90 0.36 5.39 13.54
CA LEU A 90 -1.08 5.10 13.49
C LEU A 90 -1.68 5.39 12.10
N GLU A 91 -1.25 6.44 11.44
CA GLU A 91 -1.74 6.75 10.08
C GLU A 91 -1.38 5.63 9.10
N GLY A 92 -0.13 5.15 9.14
CA GLY A 92 0.30 4.02 8.32
C GLY A 92 -0.52 2.76 8.59
N LEU A 93 -0.81 2.49 9.87
CA LEU A 93 -1.66 1.36 10.27
C LEU A 93 -3.08 1.50 9.72
N VAL A 94 -3.73 2.64 9.95
CA VAL A 94 -5.12 2.88 9.51
C VAL A 94 -5.26 2.77 8.00
N ARG A 95 -4.32 3.33 7.23
CA ARG A 95 -4.36 3.29 5.77
C ARG A 95 -4.06 1.90 5.19
N SER A 96 -3.19 1.11 5.84
CA SER A 96 -2.85 -0.24 5.36
C SER A 96 -3.83 -1.31 5.83
N PHE A 97 -4.58 -1.07 6.90
CA PHE A 97 -5.45 -2.08 7.50
C PHE A 97 -6.54 -2.64 6.57
N PRO A 98 -7.24 -1.84 5.73
CA PRO A 98 -8.23 -2.37 4.79
C PRO A 98 -7.65 -3.40 3.82
N VAL A 99 -6.41 -3.20 3.38
CA VAL A 99 -5.70 -4.16 2.51
C VAL A 99 -5.36 -5.44 3.26
N VAL A 100 -4.88 -5.32 4.51
CA VAL A 100 -4.62 -6.49 5.39
C VAL A 100 -5.91 -7.26 5.63
N GLN A 101 -7.00 -6.57 5.95
CA GLN A 101 -8.33 -7.13 6.17
C GLN A 101 -8.81 -7.91 4.94
N PHE A 102 -8.79 -7.27 3.77
CA PHE A 102 -9.20 -7.88 2.50
C PHE A 102 -8.41 -9.17 2.20
N TYR A 103 -7.08 -9.12 2.27
CA TYR A 103 -6.27 -10.30 1.96
C TYR A 103 -6.38 -11.40 3.02
N ALA A 104 -6.54 -11.06 4.31
CA ALA A 104 -6.74 -12.05 5.36
C ALA A 104 -7.99 -12.88 5.08
N TRP A 105 -9.12 -12.21 4.80
CA TRP A 105 -10.39 -12.89 4.50
C TRP A 105 -10.36 -13.61 3.15
N LEU A 106 -9.72 -13.05 2.13
CA LEU A 106 -9.54 -13.71 0.84
C LEU A 106 -8.77 -15.04 1.00
N TYR A 107 -7.63 -15.03 1.69
CA TYR A 107 -6.85 -16.25 1.91
C TYR A 107 -7.56 -17.26 2.79
N TYR A 108 -8.28 -16.82 3.80
CA TYR A 108 -9.10 -17.70 4.62
C TYR A 108 -10.21 -18.35 3.80
N GLY A 109 -10.97 -17.60 3.01
CA GLY A 109 -11.99 -18.13 2.11
C GLY A 109 -11.45 -19.08 1.03
N MET A 110 -10.18 -18.93 0.64
CA MET A 110 -9.48 -19.84 -0.28
C MET A 110 -8.91 -21.09 0.42
N GLY A 111 -9.06 -21.24 1.74
CA GLY A 111 -8.47 -22.34 2.52
C GLY A 111 -6.94 -22.28 2.62
N LYS A 112 -6.35 -21.09 2.47
CA LYS A 112 -4.89 -20.86 2.53
C LYS A 112 -4.42 -20.31 3.88
N ALA A 113 -5.34 -19.97 4.77
CA ALA A 113 -5.05 -19.56 6.14
C ALA A 113 -5.53 -20.64 7.11
N GLU A 114 -4.71 -20.96 8.09
CA GLU A 114 -5.01 -21.98 9.11
C GLU A 114 -5.98 -21.45 10.17
N GLU A 115 -5.86 -20.15 10.50
CA GLU A 115 -6.68 -19.49 11.52
C GLU A 115 -7.68 -18.53 10.89
N SER A 116 -8.85 -18.39 11.51
CA SER A 116 -9.84 -17.41 11.10
C SER A 116 -9.34 -15.98 11.38
N PRO A 117 -9.46 -15.04 10.43
CA PRO A 117 -9.16 -13.64 10.68
C PRO A 117 -9.96 -13.06 11.85
N TYR A 118 -11.17 -13.56 12.08
CA TYR A 118 -12.01 -13.18 13.22
C TYR A 118 -11.32 -13.46 14.56
N ASP A 119 -10.68 -14.63 14.70
CA ASP A 119 -9.96 -15.02 15.92
C ASP A 119 -8.73 -14.16 16.18
N LEU A 120 -8.22 -13.51 15.13
CA LEU A 120 -7.13 -12.53 15.19
C LEU A 120 -7.63 -11.09 15.39
N GLY A 121 -8.93 -10.88 15.57
CA GLY A 121 -9.54 -9.57 15.73
C GLY A 121 -9.66 -8.77 14.44
N ILE A 122 -9.65 -9.44 13.28
CA ILE A 122 -9.82 -8.83 11.96
C ILE A 122 -11.28 -9.06 11.54
N ALA A 123 -12.10 -8.01 11.62
CA ALA A 123 -13.49 -8.07 11.18
C ALA A 123 -13.59 -8.38 9.67
N GLU A 124 -14.74 -8.88 9.24
CA GLU A 124 -15.04 -9.02 7.81
C GLU A 124 -15.13 -7.65 7.14
N PRO A 125 -14.58 -7.47 5.90
CA PRO A 125 -14.61 -6.21 5.17
C PRO A 125 -16.02 -5.81 4.74
#